data_ec4a41b2e9e27c2f137e5a8278cde60e
#
_entry.id   ec4a41b2e9e27c2f137e5a8278cde60e
#
_cell.length_a   1.000
_cell.length_b   1.000
_cell.length_c   1.000
_cell.angle_alpha   90.00
_cell.angle_beta   90.00
_cell.angle_gamma   90.00
#
_symmetry.space_group_name_H-M   'P 1'
#
loop_
_entity.id
_entity.type
_entity.pdbx_description
1 polymer ?
#
loop_
_entity_poly.entity_id
_entity_poly.type
_entity_poly.pdbx_seq_one_letter_code
_entity_poly.pdbx_strand_id
1 'polypeptide(L)'
;MSRVYNFSAGPAVLPEEVLKEAAAEMLDYNGTGMSVMEMSHRSRAFEEIIETAKQDLRDLLGIPEQYKVLFLQGGAHQQFAAVPLNLMKNRVGDYIITGQWAKKAWKEAKLYGTANVLASSEDKNFSYIPDCSDLPVDEKADYVYICENNTIYGTKYRTLPNTKGKPLVSDVSSCFLSEPMDVTNYGLIYGGVQKNVGPAGVVIVIIREDLLNDDVLPETPTILRYKVQADANSLYNTPPCYGIYICGKVFKWLKKQGGLSAMKEMNERKAKILYDYLDSSAMFHGTVRREDRSLMNVPFVTGDKELDALFVKEAEARGFVNLKGHRTVGGMRASIYNAMPEEGVRKLREFMEEFERSHGREA
;
A
#
# COMPACT_ATOMS: atom_id res chain seq x y z
N MET A 1 17.93 -16.22 18.08
CA MET A 1 17.48 -14.85 18.39
C MET A 1 16.01 -14.74 18.05
N SER A 2 15.19 -14.16 18.92
CA SER A 2 13.80 -13.83 18.58
C SER A 2 13.80 -12.66 17.57
N ARG A 3 12.85 -12.68 16.62
CA ARG A 3 12.68 -11.55 15.67
C ARG A 3 12.19 -10.31 16.41
N VAL A 4 12.64 -9.14 15.98
CA VAL A 4 12.12 -7.85 16.44
C VAL A 4 10.71 -7.60 15.90
N TYR A 5 9.92 -6.76 16.58
CA TYR A 5 8.66 -6.25 16.06
C TYR A 5 8.96 -5.03 15.18
N ASN A 6 8.92 -5.23 13.87
CA ASN A 6 9.23 -4.20 12.88
C ASN A 6 7.97 -3.43 12.46
N PHE A 7 7.86 -2.18 12.91
CA PHE A 7 6.76 -1.25 12.60
C PHE A 7 7.07 -0.33 11.41
N SER A 8 8.03 -0.70 10.56
CA SER A 8 8.38 0.10 9.37
C SER A 8 7.18 0.28 8.43
N ALA A 9 7.07 1.49 7.89
CA ALA A 9 6.04 1.81 6.91
C ALA A 9 6.28 1.25 5.49
N GLY A 10 7.51 0.80 5.23
CA GLY A 10 7.90 0.19 3.95
C GLY A 10 9.37 0.47 3.58
N PRO A 11 10.15 -0.58 3.22
CA PRO A 11 9.80 -2.00 3.27
C PRO A 11 9.37 -2.45 4.65
N ALA A 12 8.31 -3.28 4.71
CA ALA A 12 7.66 -3.64 5.95
C ALA A 12 7.86 -5.12 6.33
N VAL A 13 7.31 -5.50 7.48
CA VAL A 13 7.32 -6.87 7.96
C VAL A 13 6.65 -7.82 6.95
N LEU A 14 7.25 -8.99 6.75
CA LEU A 14 6.68 -10.09 5.97
C LEU A 14 6.25 -11.24 6.89
N PRO A 15 5.27 -12.06 6.48
CA PRO A 15 4.88 -13.24 7.23
C PRO A 15 6.08 -14.17 7.43
N GLU A 16 6.35 -14.58 8.68
CA GLU A 16 7.50 -15.42 8.99
C GLU A 16 7.44 -16.78 8.28
N GLU A 17 6.24 -17.33 8.13
CA GLU A 17 5.99 -18.56 7.38
C GLU A 17 6.47 -18.43 5.93
N VAL A 18 6.15 -17.32 5.26
CA VAL A 18 6.61 -17.04 3.89
C VAL A 18 8.13 -16.97 3.82
N LEU A 19 8.78 -16.30 4.78
CA LEU A 19 10.24 -16.20 4.82
C LEU A 19 10.91 -17.57 5.06
N LYS A 20 10.33 -18.42 5.92
CA LYS A 20 10.81 -19.78 6.16
C LYS A 20 10.71 -20.67 4.92
N GLU A 21 9.56 -20.60 4.23
CA GLU A 21 9.37 -21.33 2.97
C GLU A 21 10.37 -20.86 1.89
N ALA A 22 10.52 -19.56 1.72
CA ALA A 22 11.46 -18.99 0.78
C ALA A 22 12.92 -19.38 1.09
N ALA A 23 13.29 -19.42 2.38
CA ALA A 23 14.61 -19.87 2.80
C ALA A 23 14.84 -21.36 2.50
N ALA A 24 13.83 -22.21 2.69
CA ALA A 24 13.92 -23.64 2.38
C ALA A 24 14.08 -23.92 0.87
N GLU A 25 13.46 -23.08 0.02
CA GLU A 25 13.51 -23.17 -1.43
C GLU A 25 14.66 -22.35 -2.06
N MET A 26 15.51 -21.70 -1.24
CA MET A 26 16.52 -20.76 -1.74
C MET A 26 17.50 -21.38 -2.73
N LEU A 27 17.94 -22.61 -2.52
CA LEU A 27 18.89 -23.30 -3.38
C LEU A 27 18.22 -24.22 -4.40
N ASP A 28 17.01 -24.68 -4.12
CA ASP A 28 16.31 -25.64 -4.97
C ASP A 28 14.80 -25.42 -4.90
N TYR A 29 14.28 -24.67 -5.88
CA TYR A 29 12.85 -24.49 -6.03
C TYR A 29 12.21 -25.73 -6.67
N ASN A 30 11.37 -26.44 -5.92
CA ASN A 30 10.58 -27.60 -6.38
C ASN A 30 11.41 -28.66 -7.13
N GLY A 31 12.65 -28.95 -6.74
CA GLY A 31 13.50 -29.97 -7.37
C GLY A 31 14.08 -29.55 -8.71
N THR A 32 14.08 -28.26 -9.04
CA THR A 32 14.69 -27.74 -10.28
C THR A 32 16.22 -27.67 -10.21
N GLY A 33 16.79 -27.83 -9.01
CA GLY A 33 18.23 -27.69 -8.77
C GLY A 33 18.73 -26.25 -8.85
N MET A 34 17.82 -25.25 -8.84
CA MET A 34 18.20 -23.83 -8.91
C MET A 34 17.27 -22.94 -8.06
N SER A 35 17.82 -21.80 -7.67
CA SER A 35 17.06 -20.73 -7.02
C SER A 35 16.13 -20.03 -8.03
N VAL A 36 14.99 -19.51 -7.53
CA VAL A 36 14.15 -18.61 -8.33
C VAL A 36 14.93 -17.36 -8.78
N MET A 37 15.96 -16.92 -8.03
CA MET A 37 16.79 -15.76 -8.38
C MET A 37 17.66 -15.98 -9.64
N GLU A 38 18.01 -17.22 -9.96
CA GLU A 38 18.84 -17.57 -11.13
C GLU A 38 18.01 -18.17 -12.29
N MET A 39 16.70 -18.30 -12.07
CA MET A 39 15.76 -18.91 -13.01
C MET A 39 15.47 -17.97 -14.20
N SER A 40 15.53 -18.48 -15.41
CA SER A 40 15.06 -17.72 -16.57
C SER A 40 13.56 -17.39 -16.44
N HIS A 41 13.19 -16.13 -16.63
CA HIS A 41 11.79 -15.70 -16.65
C HIS A 41 10.98 -16.30 -17.82
N ARG A 42 11.65 -16.94 -18.78
CA ARG A 42 11.05 -17.66 -19.92
C ARG A 42 11.00 -19.16 -19.70
N SER A 43 11.41 -19.64 -18.51
CA SER A 43 11.33 -21.06 -18.18
C SER A 43 9.88 -21.40 -17.78
N ARG A 44 9.49 -22.66 -18.03
CA ARG A 44 8.20 -23.18 -17.61
C ARG A 44 7.99 -23.02 -16.09
N ALA A 45 9.04 -23.23 -15.29
CA ALA A 45 8.95 -23.11 -13.84
C ALA A 45 8.59 -21.67 -13.41
N PHE A 46 9.16 -20.64 -14.06
CA PHE A 46 8.81 -19.26 -13.75
C PHE A 46 7.42 -18.88 -14.30
N GLU A 47 7.04 -19.39 -15.47
CA GLU A 47 5.69 -19.21 -16.01
C GLU A 47 4.64 -19.74 -15.02
N GLU A 48 4.86 -20.91 -14.43
CA GLU A 48 3.98 -21.46 -13.38
C GLU A 48 3.95 -20.58 -12.14
N ILE A 49 5.07 -19.96 -11.73
CA ILE A 49 5.12 -19.02 -10.59
C ILE A 49 4.24 -17.80 -10.84
N ILE A 50 4.42 -17.12 -11.97
CA ILE A 50 3.70 -15.87 -12.25
C ILE A 50 2.22 -16.12 -12.52
N GLU A 51 1.86 -17.19 -13.22
CA GLU A 51 0.46 -17.53 -13.48
C GLU A 51 -0.26 -17.92 -12.18
N THR A 52 0.38 -18.70 -11.32
CA THR A 52 -0.18 -19.03 -10.00
C THR A 52 -0.35 -17.78 -9.15
N ALA A 53 0.63 -16.87 -9.13
CA ALA A 53 0.50 -15.61 -8.39
C ALA A 53 -0.65 -14.74 -8.91
N LYS A 54 -0.84 -14.65 -10.24
CA LYS A 54 -1.98 -13.95 -10.85
C LYS A 54 -3.31 -14.57 -10.44
N GLN A 55 -3.41 -15.90 -10.51
CA GLN A 55 -4.64 -16.59 -10.16
C GLN A 55 -4.99 -16.42 -8.68
N ASP A 56 -4.00 -16.58 -7.79
CA ASP A 56 -4.21 -16.38 -6.35
C ASP A 56 -4.65 -14.95 -6.03
N LEU A 57 -4.11 -13.94 -6.72
CA LEU A 57 -4.55 -12.55 -6.57
C LEU A 57 -5.98 -12.33 -7.10
N ARG A 58 -6.31 -12.95 -8.25
CA ARG A 58 -7.68 -12.92 -8.79
C ARG A 58 -8.68 -13.54 -7.83
N ASP A 59 -8.35 -14.68 -7.24
CA ASP A 59 -9.19 -15.37 -6.28
C ASP A 59 -9.41 -14.52 -5.01
N LEU A 60 -8.35 -13.89 -4.49
CA LEU A 60 -8.42 -13.08 -3.28
C LEU A 60 -9.32 -11.84 -3.42
N LEU A 61 -9.26 -11.18 -4.57
CA LEU A 61 -9.99 -9.94 -4.84
C LEU A 61 -11.26 -10.13 -5.68
N GLY A 62 -11.53 -11.35 -6.16
CA GLY A 62 -12.63 -11.57 -7.09
C GLY A 62 -12.48 -10.79 -8.38
N ILE A 63 -11.25 -10.69 -8.94
CA ILE A 63 -10.97 -9.84 -10.12
C ILE A 63 -11.67 -10.43 -11.35
N PRO A 64 -12.59 -9.67 -12.00
CA PRO A 64 -13.27 -10.14 -13.20
C PRO A 64 -12.33 -10.27 -14.40
N GLU A 65 -12.72 -11.07 -15.41
CA GLU A 65 -11.90 -11.33 -16.61
C GLU A 65 -11.55 -10.07 -17.40
N GLN A 66 -12.43 -9.07 -17.40
CA GLN A 66 -12.21 -7.78 -18.06
C GLN A 66 -11.14 -6.90 -17.40
N TYR A 67 -10.45 -7.38 -16.40
CA TYR A 67 -9.30 -6.73 -15.80
C TYR A 67 -8.04 -7.55 -16.07
N LYS A 68 -6.95 -6.86 -16.39
CA LYS A 68 -5.61 -7.45 -16.49
C LYS A 68 -4.82 -7.18 -15.22
N VAL A 69 -4.07 -8.18 -14.79
CA VAL A 69 -3.14 -8.09 -13.64
C VAL A 69 -1.73 -8.05 -14.19
N LEU A 70 -1.00 -7.00 -13.86
CA LEU A 70 0.37 -6.78 -14.31
C LEU A 70 1.32 -6.75 -13.11
N PHE A 71 2.45 -7.44 -13.23
CA PHE A 71 3.58 -7.33 -12.31
C PHE A 71 4.67 -6.49 -12.98
N LEU A 72 4.86 -5.27 -12.49
CA LEU A 72 5.76 -4.29 -13.08
C LEU A 72 6.88 -3.91 -12.11
N GLN A 73 7.83 -3.12 -12.59
CA GLN A 73 8.96 -2.59 -11.83
C GLN A 73 8.74 -1.11 -11.47
N GLY A 74 9.69 -0.49 -10.76
CA GLY A 74 9.71 0.95 -10.50
C GLY A 74 8.85 1.43 -9.33
N GLY A 75 8.07 0.53 -8.70
CA GLY A 75 7.20 0.86 -7.58
C GLY A 75 6.12 1.89 -7.91
N ALA A 76 5.45 2.41 -6.86
CA ALA A 76 4.39 3.40 -7.01
C ALA A 76 4.86 4.72 -7.66
N HIS A 77 6.11 5.13 -7.45
CA HIS A 77 6.63 6.36 -8.06
C HIS A 77 6.63 6.29 -9.59
N GLN A 78 6.98 5.14 -10.17
CA GLN A 78 6.91 5.00 -11.63
C GLN A 78 5.45 5.07 -12.13
N GLN A 79 4.50 4.65 -11.31
CA GLN A 79 3.07 4.75 -11.67
C GLN A 79 2.56 6.19 -11.66
N PHE A 80 3.19 7.10 -10.90
CA PHE A 80 2.85 8.53 -10.98
C PHE A 80 3.05 9.10 -12.39
N ALA A 81 4.04 8.61 -13.12
CA ALA A 81 4.29 8.94 -14.54
C ALA A 81 3.49 8.03 -15.50
N ALA A 82 3.48 6.72 -15.24
CA ALA A 82 2.84 5.76 -16.15
C ALA A 82 1.33 5.99 -16.29
N VAL A 83 0.63 6.34 -15.20
CA VAL A 83 -0.82 6.62 -15.23
C VAL A 83 -1.15 7.75 -16.21
N PRO A 84 -0.63 8.99 -16.08
CA PRO A 84 -0.94 10.03 -17.04
C PRO A 84 -0.44 9.70 -18.47
N LEU A 85 0.72 9.10 -18.62
CA LEU A 85 1.25 8.71 -19.93
C LEU A 85 0.31 7.76 -20.69
N ASN A 86 -0.36 6.84 -19.99
CA ASN A 86 -1.26 5.85 -20.59
C ASN A 86 -2.71 6.31 -20.67
N LEU A 87 -3.19 7.12 -19.74
CA LEU A 87 -4.62 7.39 -19.60
C LEU A 87 -5.03 8.83 -19.97
N MET A 88 -4.12 9.80 -19.95
CA MET A 88 -4.43 11.23 -20.08
C MET A 88 -4.59 11.66 -21.55
N LYS A 89 -5.53 11.05 -22.26
CA LYS A 89 -5.76 11.26 -23.71
C LYS A 89 -6.11 12.69 -24.06
N ASN A 90 -6.97 13.33 -23.24
CA ASN A 90 -7.36 14.74 -23.38
C ASN A 90 -6.37 15.67 -22.68
N ARG A 91 -5.29 15.16 -22.14
CA ARG A 91 -4.30 15.85 -21.31
C ARG A 91 -4.92 16.53 -20.08
N VAL A 92 -5.96 15.91 -19.50
CA VAL A 92 -6.63 16.40 -18.29
C VAL A 92 -6.82 15.24 -17.31
N GLY A 93 -6.36 15.41 -16.09
CA GLY A 93 -6.57 14.46 -14.97
C GLY A 93 -7.00 15.19 -13.71
N ASP A 94 -7.90 14.61 -12.97
CA ASP A 94 -8.44 15.15 -11.73
C ASP A 94 -7.85 14.40 -10.51
N TYR A 95 -7.47 15.14 -9.48
CA TYR A 95 -6.76 14.61 -8.32
C TYR A 95 -7.42 15.04 -7.02
N ILE A 96 -7.53 14.11 -6.06
CA ILE A 96 -7.91 14.41 -4.67
C ILE A 96 -6.67 14.24 -3.81
N ILE A 97 -6.25 15.32 -3.15
CA ILE A 97 -4.95 15.36 -2.44
C ILE A 97 -5.18 15.20 -0.93
N THR A 98 -5.03 13.98 -0.45
CA THR A 98 -5.17 13.62 0.96
C THR A 98 -3.85 13.25 1.64
N GLY A 99 -2.72 13.48 0.95
CA GLY A 99 -1.39 13.23 1.48
C GLY A 99 -0.28 13.51 0.47
N GLN A 100 0.96 13.30 0.92
CA GLN A 100 2.15 13.56 0.10
C GLN A 100 2.22 12.69 -1.15
N TRP A 101 1.72 11.46 -1.12
CA TRP A 101 1.81 10.56 -2.26
C TRP A 101 0.87 11.02 -3.39
N ALA A 102 -0.38 11.35 -3.08
CA ALA A 102 -1.30 11.95 -4.04
C ALA A 102 -0.76 13.30 -4.56
N LYS A 103 -0.15 14.13 -3.69
CA LYS A 103 0.48 15.40 -4.08
C LYS A 103 1.65 15.20 -5.03
N LYS A 104 2.47 14.15 -4.84
CA LYS A 104 3.56 13.82 -5.76
C LYS A 104 3.03 13.32 -7.10
N ALA A 105 2.01 12.45 -7.10
CA ALA A 105 1.37 11.97 -8.32
C ALA A 105 0.76 13.12 -9.13
N TRP A 106 0.07 14.04 -8.46
CA TRP A 106 -0.45 15.26 -9.08
C TRP A 106 0.64 16.14 -9.71
N LYS A 107 1.76 16.35 -8.98
CA LYS A 107 2.89 17.12 -9.52
C LYS A 107 3.52 16.47 -10.75
N GLU A 108 3.62 15.16 -10.75
CA GLU A 108 4.14 14.40 -11.90
C GLU A 108 3.20 14.53 -13.10
N ALA A 109 1.90 14.37 -12.90
CA ALA A 109 0.91 14.50 -13.98
C ALA A 109 0.91 15.87 -14.67
N LYS A 110 1.28 16.94 -13.95
CA LYS A 110 1.43 18.29 -14.51
C LYS A 110 2.54 18.41 -15.57
N LEU A 111 3.44 17.44 -15.64
CA LEU A 111 4.45 17.38 -16.69
C LEU A 111 3.86 16.97 -18.04
N TYR A 112 2.71 16.31 -18.01
CA TYR A 112 2.08 15.69 -19.19
C TYR A 112 0.80 16.41 -19.64
N GLY A 113 0.19 17.21 -18.76
CA GLY A 113 -1.06 17.92 -19.09
C GLY A 113 -1.58 18.77 -17.93
N THR A 114 -2.87 19.06 -17.96
CA THR A 114 -3.57 19.74 -16.87
C THR A 114 -3.95 18.74 -15.79
N ALA A 115 -3.47 18.96 -14.58
CA ALA A 115 -3.85 18.17 -13.41
C ALA A 115 -4.62 19.09 -12.44
N ASN A 116 -5.93 18.90 -12.34
CA ASN A 116 -6.78 19.68 -11.44
C ASN A 116 -6.73 19.09 -10.02
N VAL A 117 -6.98 19.92 -9.02
CA VAL A 117 -7.19 19.48 -7.64
C VAL A 117 -8.67 19.67 -7.32
N LEU A 118 -9.40 18.56 -7.14
CA LEU A 118 -10.84 18.59 -6.85
C LEU A 118 -11.10 18.90 -5.36
N ALA A 119 -10.28 18.33 -4.49
CA ALA A 119 -10.32 18.53 -3.04
C ALA A 119 -8.95 18.25 -2.42
N SER A 120 -8.71 18.82 -1.25
CA SER A 120 -7.48 18.59 -0.48
C SER A 120 -7.77 18.71 1.01
N SER A 121 -7.08 17.93 1.83
CA SER A 121 -7.06 18.06 3.30
C SER A 121 -5.74 18.64 3.83
N GLU A 122 -4.98 19.33 2.99
CA GLU A 122 -3.70 19.96 3.36
C GLU A 122 -3.87 21.06 4.43
N ASP A 123 -5.04 21.70 4.47
CA ASP A 123 -5.41 22.73 5.47
C ASP A 123 -5.26 22.27 6.91
N LYS A 124 -5.47 20.96 7.18
CA LYS A 124 -5.30 20.33 8.50
C LYS A 124 -4.21 19.24 8.47
N ASN A 125 -3.15 19.48 7.73
CA ASN A 125 -2.02 18.56 7.61
C ASN A 125 -2.45 17.12 7.28
N PHE A 126 -3.45 16.97 6.40
CA PHE A 126 -3.97 15.68 5.93
C PHE A 126 -4.51 14.74 7.04
N SER A 127 -5.03 15.32 8.12
CA SER A 127 -5.56 14.55 9.26
C SER A 127 -6.99 14.03 9.03
N TYR A 128 -7.59 14.29 7.88
CA TYR A 128 -8.94 13.84 7.52
C TYR A 128 -9.07 13.57 6.03
N ILE A 129 -10.15 12.88 5.64
CA ILE A 129 -10.58 12.72 4.25
C ILE A 129 -11.70 13.74 3.98
N PRO A 130 -11.60 14.57 2.93
CA PRO A 130 -12.66 15.50 2.58
C PRO A 130 -13.92 14.78 2.11
N ASP A 131 -15.07 15.44 2.17
CA ASP A 131 -16.28 14.93 1.52
C ASP A 131 -16.07 14.91 0.00
N CYS A 132 -16.21 13.72 -0.58
CA CYS A 132 -15.99 13.47 -2.00
C CYS A 132 -17.29 13.02 -2.72
N SER A 133 -18.47 13.28 -2.13
CA SER A 133 -19.77 12.87 -2.65
C SER A 133 -20.22 13.69 -3.87
N ASP A 134 -19.82 14.97 -3.94
CA ASP A 134 -20.15 15.87 -5.06
C ASP A 134 -18.98 16.81 -5.38
N LEU A 135 -18.02 16.29 -6.13
CA LEU A 135 -16.83 17.03 -6.56
C LEU A 135 -17.03 17.67 -7.94
N PRO A 136 -16.37 18.81 -8.23
CA PRO A 136 -16.41 19.46 -9.54
C PRO A 136 -15.51 18.74 -10.55
N VAL A 137 -15.84 17.48 -10.87
CA VAL A 137 -15.11 16.67 -11.85
C VAL A 137 -15.15 17.33 -13.21
N ASP A 138 -13.99 17.52 -13.84
CA ASP A 138 -13.89 18.15 -15.16
C ASP A 138 -14.47 17.20 -16.23
N GLU A 139 -15.34 17.72 -17.09
CA GLU A 139 -15.92 16.94 -18.19
C GLU A 139 -14.86 16.37 -19.15
N LYS A 140 -13.72 17.04 -19.29
CA LYS A 140 -12.59 16.61 -20.12
C LYS A 140 -11.62 15.69 -19.38
N ALA A 141 -11.76 15.52 -18.07
CA ALA A 141 -10.87 14.65 -17.31
C ALA A 141 -10.93 13.21 -17.83
N ASP A 142 -9.78 12.60 -17.99
CA ASP A 142 -9.65 11.21 -18.43
C ASP A 142 -9.79 10.23 -17.27
N TYR A 143 -9.51 10.69 -16.04
CA TYR A 143 -9.62 9.91 -14.81
C TYR A 143 -9.70 10.81 -13.57
N VAL A 144 -10.13 10.21 -12.45
CA VAL A 144 -10.01 10.79 -11.11
C VAL A 144 -9.01 9.93 -10.31
N TYR A 145 -8.06 10.57 -9.61
CA TYR A 145 -6.99 9.91 -8.89
C TYR A 145 -7.10 10.09 -7.39
N ILE A 146 -6.90 9.00 -6.63
CA ILE A 146 -6.76 9.00 -5.18
C ILE A 146 -5.55 8.17 -4.72
N CYS A 147 -5.04 8.49 -3.52
CA CYS A 147 -4.24 7.58 -2.70
C CYS A 147 -5.14 7.09 -1.57
N GLU A 148 -5.58 5.83 -1.63
CA GLU A 148 -6.68 5.33 -0.81
C GLU A 148 -6.35 5.23 0.67
N ASN A 149 -5.09 4.91 0.99
CA ASN A 149 -4.57 4.91 2.36
C ASN A 149 -3.28 5.73 2.43
N ASN A 150 -3.29 6.76 3.25
CA ASN A 150 -2.19 7.71 3.39
C ASN A 150 -1.19 7.25 4.46
N THR A 151 -0.15 6.57 4.04
CA THR A 151 0.87 5.93 4.90
C THR A 151 1.51 6.88 5.92
N ILE A 152 1.73 8.14 5.54
CA ILE A 152 2.39 9.14 6.39
C ILE A 152 1.44 9.67 7.45
N TYR A 153 0.19 9.93 7.06
CA TYR A 153 -0.79 10.66 7.88
C TYR A 153 -1.79 9.75 8.59
N GLY A 154 -1.89 8.47 8.18
CA GLY A 154 -2.76 7.49 8.81
C GLY A 154 -4.24 7.64 8.46
N THR A 155 -4.58 8.34 7.38
CA THR A 155 -5.96 8.46 6.88
C THR A 155 -6.26 7.43 5.80
N LYS A 156 -7.51 6.97 5.74
CA LYS A 156 -8.01 6.04 4.72
C LYS A 156 -9.42 6.44 4.27
N TYR A 157 -9.66 6.35 2.96
CA TYR A 157 -11.02 6.47 2.42
C TYR A 157 -11.91 5.34 2.93
N ARG A 158 -13.07 5.68 3.49
CA ARG A 158 -14.14 4.73 3.87
C ARG A 158 -15.19 4.62 2.76
N THR A 159 -15.37 5.69 2.02
CA THR A 159 -16.26 5.79 0.87
C THR A 159 -15.45 6.31 -0.31
N LEU A 160 -15.60 5.68 -1.47
CA LEU A 160 -14.92 6.12 -2.69
C LEU A 160 -15.56 7.42 -3.19
N PRO A 161 -14.78 8.29 -3.87
CA PRO A 161 -15.31 9.53 -4.44
C PRO A 161 -16.31 9.26 -5.55
N ASN A 162 -17.30 10.15 -5.68
CA ASN A 162 -18.17 10.20 -6.85
C ASN A 162 -17.38 10.80 -8.03
N THR A 163 -16.95 9.95 -8.94
CA THR A 163 -16.15 10.35 -10.11
C THR A 163 -16.99 10.84 -11.29
N LYS A 164 -18.31 10.89 -11.13
CA LYS A 164 -19.27 11.24 -12.22
C LYS A 164 -19.05 10.40 -13.49
N GLY A 165 -18.73 9.11 -13.31
CA GLY A 165 -18.53 8.14 -14.38
C GLY A 165 -17.12 8.11 -14.99
N LYS A 166 -16.19 8.95 -14.52
CA LYS A 166 -14.77 8.86 -14.93
C LYS A 166 -14.08 7.65 -14.30
N PRO A 167 -13.13 7.01 -14.98
CA PRO A 167 -12.32 5.96 -14.38
C PRO A 167 -11.67 6.41 -13.07
N LEU A 168 -11.86 5.67 -11.99
CA LEU A 168 -11.13 5.89 -10.73
C LEU A 168 -9.77 5.21 -10.81
N VAL A 169 -8.71 5.97 -10.56
CA VAL A 169 -7.34 5.48 -10.39
C VAL A 169 -6.96 5.55 -8.93
N SER A 170 -6.54 4.43 -8.34
CA SER A 170 -6.20 4.37 -6.92
C SER A 170 -4.82 3.81 -6.66
N ASP A 171 -4.01 4.54 -5.88
CA ASP A 171 -2.83 4.01 -5.20
C ASP A 171 -3.27 3.34 -3.90
N VAL A 172 -3.18 2.02 -3.87
CA VAL A 172 -3.53 1.20 -2.71
C VAL A 172 -2.30 0.64 -1.97
N SER A 173 -1.09 1.13 -2.26
CA SER A 173 0.16 0.54 -1.79
C SER A 173 0.16 0.19 -0.30
N SER A 174 -0.39 1.03 0.57
CA SER A 174 -0.35 0.79 2.02
C SER A 174 -1.61 0.13 2.61
N CYS A 175 -2.60 -0.19 1.77
CA CYS A 175 -3.79 -0.96 2.18
C CYS A 175 -4.07 -2.15 1.25
N PHE A 176 -3.17 -2.45 0.31
CA PHE A 176 -3.38 -3.51 -0.66
C PHE A 176 -3.55 -4.85 0.05
N LEU A 177 -4.63 -5.58 -0.26
CA LEU A 177 -5.01 -6.87 0.35
C LEU A 177 -5.17 -6.82 1.88
N SER A 178 -5.51 -5.68 2.45
CA SER A 178 -5.80 -5.57 3.89
C SER A 178 -7.25 -5.87 4.26
N GLU A 179 -8.14 -5.80 3.28
CA GLU A 179 -9.58 -6.02 3.38
C GLU A 179 -10.17 -6.33 2.00
N PRO A 180 -11.41 -6.86 1.91
CA PRO A 180 -12.12 -6.99 0.64
C PRO A 180 -12.29 -5.64 -0.05
N MET A 181 -12.16 -5.64 -1.39
CA MET A 181 -12.44 -4.48 -2.22
C MET A 181 -13.17 -4.93 -3.49
N ASP A 182 -14.12 -4.14 -3.94
CA ASP A 182 -14.78 -4.36 -5.23
C ASP A 182 -13.97 -3.68 -6.35
N VAL A 183 -13.22 -4.48 -7.08
CA VAL A 183 -12.35 -4.02 -8.17
C VAL A 183 -13.14 -3.31 -9.27
N THR A 184 -14.45 -3.62 -9.43
CA THR A 184 -15.28 -3.03 -10.49
C THR A 184 -15.54 -1.53 -10.31
N ASN A 185 -15.32 -1.00 -9.11
CA ASN A 185 -15.40 0.44 -8.85
C ASN A 185 -14.23 1.24 -9.43
N TYR A 186 -13.21 0.58 -9.96
CA TYR A 186 -11.97 1.23 -10.41
C TYR A 186 -11.73 1.00 -11.90
N GLY A 187 -11.12 2.00 -12.54
CA GLY A 187 -10.51 1.82 -13.85
C GLY A 187 -9.11 1.24 -13.75
N LEU A 188 -8.35 1.68 -12.74
CA LEU A 188 -6.99 1.21 -12.48
C LEU A 188 -6.69 1.26 -10.98
N ILE A 189 -6.12 0.17 -10.48
CA ILE A 189 -5.59 0.05 -9.12
C ILE A 189 -4.10 -0.27 -9.25
N TYR A 190 -3.26 0.37 -8.45
CA TYR A 190 -1.88 -0.07 -8.33
C TYR A 190 -1.38 -0.04 -6.89
N GLY A 191 -0.41 -0.90 -6.59
CA GLY A 191 0.22 -0.95 -5.28
C GLY A 191 1.67 -1.39 -5.36
N GLY A 192 2.56 -0.58 -4.75
CA GLY A 192 3.92 -1.01 -4.46
C GLY A 192 3.89 -2.08 -3.37
N VAL A 193 4.41 -3.26 -3.67
CA VAL A 193 4.21 -4.46 -2.82
C VAL A 193 4.97 -4.42 -1.50
N GLN A 194 6.01 -3.61 -1.36
CA GLN A 194 6.93 -3.56 -0.22
C GLN A 194 6.29 -3.18 1.12
N LYS A 195 5.02 -2.81 1.12
CA LYS A 195 4.30 -2.43 2.34
C LYS A 195 3.54 -3.63 2.92
N ASN A 196 2.68 -4.27 2.13
CA ASN A 196 1.75 -5.24 2.68
C ASN A 196 1.79 -6.63 2.00
N VAL A 197 2.40 -6.77 0.82
CA VAL A 197 2.22 -7.98 0.00
C VAL A 197 3.49 -8.57 -0.59
N GLY A 198 4.67 -8.00 -0.33
CA GLY A 198 5.92 -8.53 -0.85
C GLY A 198 7.15 -7.68 -0.52
N PRO A 199 8.31 -7.98 -1.13
CA PRO A 199 9.53 -7.18 -0.99
C PRO A 199 9.52 -5.98 -1.93
N ALA A 200 10.43 -5.02 -1.71
CA ALA A 200 10.64 -3.90 -2.62
C ALA A 200 11.03 -4.39 -4.04
N GLY A 201 10.59 -3.66 -5.07
CA GLY A 201 10.96 -3.88 -6.47
C GLY A 201 9.79 -4.22 -7.39
N VAL A 202 8.69 -4.73 -6.87
CA VAL A 202 7.47 -5.03 -7.63
C VAL A 202 6.41 -3.96 -7.39
N VAL A 203 5.69 -3.59 -8.43
CA VAL A 203 4.40 -2.92 -8.35
C VAL A 203 3.36 -3.77 -9.09
N ILE A 204 2.21 -3.97 -8.48
CA ILE A 204 1.09 -4.67 -9.11
C ILE A 204 0.14 -3.60 -9.66
N VAL A 205 -0.28 -3.79 -10.91
CA VAL A 205 -1.31 -2.97 -11.56
C VAL A 205 -2.48 -3.87 -11.94
N ILE A 206 -3.68 -3.50 -11.54
CA ILE A 206 -4.94 -4.12 -11.96
C ILE A 206 -5.67 -3.07 -12.78
N ILE A 207 -5.85 -3.33 -14.07
CA ILE A 207 -6.37 -2.35 -15.01
C ILE A 207 -7.51 -2.94 -15.84
N ARG A 208 -8.58 -2.16 -16.01
CA ARG A 208 -9.73 -2.51 -16.83
C ARG A 208 -9.34 -2.55 -18.31
N GLU A 209 -9.81 -3.56 -19.02
CA GLU A 209 -9.36 -3.87 -20.39
C GLU A 209 -9.66 -2.75 -21.41
N ASP A 210 -10.74 -2.00 -21.24
CA ASP A 210 -11.07 -0.84 -22.09
C ASP A 210 -10.05 0.31 -22.01
N LEU A 211 -9.24 0.33 -20.94
CA LEU A 211 -8.16 1.30 -20.76
C LEU A 211 -6.82 0.82 -21.36
N LEU A 212 -6.75 -0.44 -21.81
CA LEU A 212 -5.59 -1.01 -22.50
C LEU A 212 -5.70 -0.84 -24.01
N ASN A 213 -5.16 0.25 -24.52
CA ASN A 213 -5.18 0.56 -25.95
C ASN A 213 -3.91 1.31 -26.35
N ASP A 214 -3.77 1.59 -27.65
CA ASP A 214 -2.62 2.28 -28.20
C ASP A 214 -2.79 3.82 -28.24
N ASP A 215 -3.95 4.33 -27.78
CA ASP A 215 -4.24 5.75 -27.66
C ASP A 215 -3.65 6.30 -26.36
N VAL A 216 -2.33 6.35 -26.32
CA VAL A 216 -1.50 6.86 -25.23
C VAL A 216 -0.83 8.16 -25.64
N LEU A 217 -0.27 8.91 -24.68
CA LEU A 217 0.48 10.13 -25.04
C LEU A 217 1.66 9.75 -25.95
N PRO A 218 1.95 10.55 -27.01
CA PRO A 218 3.02 10.25 -27.97
C PRO A 218 4.40 10.05 -27.34
N GLU A 219 4.65 10.76 -26.23
CA GLU A 219 5.89 10.67 -25.46
C GLU A 219 6.01 9.43 -24.58
N THR A 220 5.00 8.53 -24.56
CA THR A 220 5.00 7.34 -23.69
C THR A 220 6.05 6.33 -24.13
N PRO A 221 7.10 6.06 -23.32
CA PRO A 221 8.09 5.02 -23.63
C PRO A 221 7.42 3.65 -23.73
N THR A 222 7.88 2.82 -24.65
CA THR A 222 7.31 1.47 -24.88
C THR A 222 7.24 0.64 -23.60
N ILE A 223 8.28 0.69 -22.77
CA ILE A 223 8.38 -0.06 -21.50
C ILE A 223 7.29 0.35 -20.49
N LEU A 224 6.76 1.59 -20.56
CA LEU A 224 5.73 2.12 -19.68
C LEU A 224 4.31 1.94 -20.24
N ARG A 225 4.14 1.43 -21.46
CA ARG A 225 2.82 1.18 -22.04
C ARG A 225 2.17 -0.03 -21.37
N TYR A 226 1.05 0.17 -20.71
CA TYR A 226 0.33 -0.92 -20.04
C TYR A 226 -0.12 -2.01 -21.02
N LYS A 227 -0.54 -1.63 -22.23
CA LYS A 227 -0.92 -2.59 -23.27
C LYS A 227 0.25 -3.50 -23.66
N VAL A 228 1.45 -2.95 -23.87
CA VAL A 228 2.66 -3.74 -24.19
C VAL A 228 2.99 -4.73 -23.07
N GLN A 229 2.86 -4.30 -21.82
CA GLN A 229 3.09 -5.17 -20.67
C GLN A 229 1.99 -6.26 -20.55
N ALA A 230 0.74 -5.90 -20.83
CA ALA A 230 -0.38 -6.84 -20.81
C ALA A 230 -0.27 -7.90 -21.91
N ASP A 231 0.01 -7.48 -23.15
CA ASP A 231 0.16 -8.37 -24.30
C ASP A 231 1.34 -9.35 -24.11
N ALA A 232 2.38 -8.91 -23.39
CA ALA A 232 3.54 -9.74 -23.04
C ALA A 232 3.40 -10.46 -21.68
N ASN A 233 2.23 -10.47 -21.07
CA ASN A 233 1.98 -11.14 -19.79
C ASN A 233 2.92 -10.70 -18.65
N SER A 234 3.27 -9.40 -18.60
CA SER A 234 4.28 -8.79 -17.71
C SER A 234 5.72 -9.24 -17.98
N LEU A 235 5.98 -9.93 -19.09
CA LEU A 235 7.28 -10.49 -19.47
C LEU A 235 7.86 -9.77 -20.70
N TYR A 236 7.49 -8.54 -20.96
CA TYR A 236 8.07 -7.73 -22.03
C TYR A 236 9.60 -7.58 -21.87
N ASN A 237 10.03 -7.34 -20.64
CA ASN A 237 11.44 -7.41 -20.23
C ASN A 237 11.58 -8.37 -19.04
N THR A 238 12.81 -8.65 -18.61
CA THR A 238 13.05 -9.49 -17.44
C THR A 238 12.39 -8.86 -16.20
N PRO A 239 11.42 -9.54 -15.59
CA PRO A 239 10.71 -9.01 -14.43
C PRO A 239 11.51 -9.25 -13.14
N PRO A 240 11.11 -8.66 -12.00
CA PRO A 240 11.70 -8.96 -10.70
C PRO A 240 11.23 -10.34 -10.18
N CYS A 241 11.77 -11.42 -10.80
CA CYS A 241 11.29 -12.81 -10.63
C CYS A 241 11.12 -13.21 -9.17
N TYR A 242 12.15 -12.98 -8.34
CA TYR A 242 12.11 -13.36 -6.93
C TYR A 242 11.06 -12.55 -6.13
N GLY A 243 10.89 -11.28 -6.46
CA GLY A 243 9.84 -10.45 -5.85
C GLY A 243 8.43 -10.97 -6.17
N ILE A 244 8.18 -11.37 -7.41
CA ILE A 244 6.90 -11.95 -7.85
C ILE A 244 6.64 -13.29 -7.14
N TYR A 245 7.67 -14.14 -7.03
CA TYR A 245 7.60 -15.39 -6.29
C TYR A 245 7.21 -15.17 -4.82
N ILE A 246 7.83 -14.20 -4.13
CA ILE A 246 7.47 -13.86 -2.74
C ILE A 246 6.04 -13.33 -2.65
N CYS A 247 5.60 -12.47 -3.59
CA CYS A 247 4.20 -12.03 -3.65
C CYS A 247 3.24 -13.22 -3.75
N GLY A 248 3.52 -14.18 -4.63
CA GLY A 248 2.72 -15.41 -4.76
C GLY A 248 2.62 -16.21 -3.45
N LYS A 249 3.73 -16.31 -2.70
CA LYS A 249 3.72 -16.94 -1.37
C LYS A 249 2.88 -16.16 -0.36
N VAL A 250 2.94 -14.83 -0.39
CA VAL A 250 2.09 -13.98 0.47
C VAL A 250 0.61 -14.15 0.10
N PHE A 251 0.25 -14.26 -1.18
CA PHE A 251 -1.13 -14.51 -1.59
C PHE A 251 -1.64 -15.86 -1.09
N LYS A 252 -0.84 -16.91 -1.19
CA LYS A 252 -1.18 -18.24 -0.61
C LYS A 252 -1.33 -18.17 0.90
N TRP A 253 -0.45 -17.43 1.58
CA TRP A 253 -0.56 -17.19 3.02
C TRP A 253 -1.88 -16.49 3.36
N LEU A 254 -2.28 -15.45 2.64
CA LEU A 254 -3.57 -14.76 2.83
C LEU A 254 -4.76 -15.70 2.64
N LYS A 255 -4.75 -16.55 1.60
CA LYS A 255 -5.78 -17.56 1.39
C LYS A 255 -5.87 -18.53 2.58
N LYS A 256 -4.72 -18.97 3.10
CA LYS A 256 -4.62 -19.84 4.29
C LYS A 256 -5.13 -19.18 5.56
N GLN A 257 -4.98 -17.85 5.70
CA GLN A 257 -5.56 -17.08 6.82
C GLN A 257 -7.10 -16.93 6.75
N GLY A 258 -7.75 -17.45 5.73
CA GLY A 258 -9.19 -17.32 5.51
C GLY A 258 -9.59 -16.19 4.54
N GLY A 259 -8.63 -15.68 3.77
CA GLY A 259 -8.86 -14.64 2.76
C GLY A 259 -9.02 -13.25 3.36
N LEU A 260 -9.50 -12.31 2.53
CA LEU A 260 -9.49 -10.89 2.88
C LEU A 260 -10.52 -10.51 3.94
N SER A 261 -11.63 -11.23 4.08
CA SER A 261 -12.62 -10.98 5.14
C SER A 261 -12.04 -11.28 6.52
N ALA A 262 -11.39 -12.44 6.68
CA ALA A 262 -10.72 -12.81 7.92
C ALA A 262 -9.53 -11.87 8.22
N MET A 263 -8.81 -11.44 7.18
CA MET A 263 -7.71 -10.48 7.32
C MET A 263 -8.21 -9.11 7.78
N LYS A 264 -9.35 -8.64 7.26
CA LYS A 264 -9.99 -7.39 7.72
C LYS A 264 -10.31 -7.45 9.22
N GLU A 265 -10.97 -8.53 9.67
CA GLU A 265 -11.29 -8.72 11.08
C GLU A 265 -10.03 -8.71 11.98
N MET A 266 -8.96 -9.37 11.52
CA MET A 266 -7.67 -9.37 12.21
C MET A 266 -7.09 -7.96 12.28
N ASN A 267 -7.11 -7.22 11.17
CA ASN A 267 -6.58 -5.85 11.12
C ASN A 267 -7.40 -4.88 11.98
N GLU A 268 -8.72 -5.03 12.02
CA GLU A 268 -9.61 -4.26 12.89
C GLU A 268 -9.29 -4.51 14.36
N ARG A 269 -9.11 -5.79 14.77
CA ARG A 269 -8.71 -6.12 16.15
C ARG A 269 -7.35 -5.50 16.52
N LYS A 270 -6.35 -5.61 15.64
CA LYS A 270 -5.01 -5.02 15.87
C LYS A 270 -5.09 -3.49 15.99
N ALA A 271 -5.76 -2.84 15.07
CA ALA A 271 -5.90 -1.38 15.07
C ALA A 271 -6.66 -0.89 16.32
N LYS A 272 -7.71 -1.62 16.72
CA LYS A 272 -8.49 -1.31 17.93
C LYS A 272 -7.65 -1.30 19.20
N ILE A 273 -6.68 -2.23 19.34
CA ILE A 273 -5.76 -2.28 20.49
C ILE A 273 -5.04 -0.94 20.68
N LEU A 274 -4.54 -0.35 19.59
CA LEU A 274 -3.84 0.94 19.67
C LEU A 274 -4.80 2.12 19.78
N TYR A 275 -5.85 2.15 18.98
CA TYR A 275 -6.76 3.31 18.96
C TYR A 275 -7.56 3.46 20.26
N ASP A 276 -8.01 2.36 20.90
CA ASP A 276 -8.68 2.43 22.20
C ASP A 276 -7.75 3.00 23.27
N TYR A 277 -6.47 2.62 23.23
CA TYR A 277 -5.49 3.19 24.15
C TYR A 277 -5.21 4.67 23.86
N LEU A 278 -4.95 5.04 22.60
CA LEU A 278 -4.73 6.43 22.20
C LEU A 278 -5.91 7.36 22.54
N ASP A 279 -7.14 6.83 22.52
CA ASP A 279 -8.34 7.59 22.85
C ASP A 279 -8.56 7.78 24.36
N SER A 280 -7.85 7.01 25.19
CA SER A 280 -7.95 7.05 26.66
C SER A 280 -6.68 7.55 27.35
N SER A 281 -5.53 7.56 26.66
CA SER A 281 -4.25 7.98 27.23
C SER A 281 -4.23 9.49 27.52
N ALA A 282 -3.63 9.87 28.65
CA ALA A 282 -3.36 11.27 28.96
C ALA A 282 -2.08 11.79 28.26
N MET A 283 -1.20 10.89 27.83
CA MET A 283 0.09 11.23 27.22
C MET A 283 0.09 11.09 25.70
N PHE A 284 -0.46 9.99 25.17
CA PHE A 284 -0.39 9.68 23.75
C PHE A 284 -1.68 10.03 23.01
N HIS A 285 -1.58 10.73 21.89
CA HIS A 285 -2.72 11.21 21.14
C HIS A 285 -2.62 10.82 19.67
N GLY A 286 -3.71 10.27 19.11
CA GLY A 286 -3.83 10.04 17.68
C GLY A 286 -3.97 11.36 16.91
N THR A 287 -3.37 11.42 15.71
CA THR A 287 -3.36 12.65 14.88
C THR A 287 -4.46 12.69 13.81
N VAL A 288 -5.32 11.66 13.75
CA VAL A 288 -6.29 11.43 12.68
C VAL A 288 -7.72 11.51 13.21
N ARG A 289 -8.60 12.14 12.45
CA ARG A 289 -10.05 12.12 12.70
C ARG A 289 -10.55 10.68 12.79
N ARG A 290 -11.35 10.35 13.81
CA ARG A 290 -11.70 8.96 14.16
C ARG A 290 -12.26 8.15 12.99
N GLU A 291 -13.18 8.73 12.23
CA GLU A 291 -13.83 8.07 11.10
C GLU A 291 -12.91 7.79 9.92
N ASP A 292 -11.77 8.49 9.84
CA ASP A 292 -10.82 8.36 8.74
C ASP A 292 -9.56 7.55 9.08
N ARG A 293 -9.50 6.97 10.27
CA ARG A 293 -8.33 6.23 10.76
C ARG A 293 -8.01 5.02 9.91
N SER A 294 -6.73 4.89 9.53
CA SER A 294 -6.19 3.72 8.83
C SER A 294 -6.10 2.51 9.76
N LEU A 295 -6.36 1.30 9.22
CA LEU A 295 -6.08 0.04 9.90
C LEU A 295 -4.61 -0.40 9.75
N MET A 296 -3.84 0.28 8.87
CA MET A 296 -2.48 -0.11 8.49
C MET A 296 -1.41 0.77 9.12
N ASN A 297 -1.67 2.08 9.23
CA ASN A 297 -0.69 3.06 9.69
C ASN A 297 -1.31 3.91 10.79
N VAL A 298 -0.77 3.79 11.99
CA VAL A 298 -1.27 4.46 13.19
C VAL A 298 -0.25 5.50 13.65
N PRO A 299 -0.38 6.77 13.23
CA PRO A 299 0.45 7.86 13.75
C PRO A 299 -0.06 8.35 15.10
N PHE A 300 0.87 8.68 16.00
CA PHE A 300 0.56 9.24 17.30
C PHE A 300 1.70 10.11 17.84
N VAL A 301 1.39 10.99 18.76
CA VAL A 301 2.32 11.97 19.37
C VAL A 301 2.09 12.05 20.88
N THR A 302 3.12 12.50 21.61
CA THR A 302 2.94 12.92 23.01
C THR A 302 2.67 14.42 23.14
N GLY A 303 2.89 15.19 22.07
CA GLY A 303 2.87 16.65 22.10
C GLY A 303 4.20 17.28 22.56
N ASP A 304 5.14 16.46 23.05
CA ASP A 304 6.48 16.86 23.46
C ASP A 304 7.51 16.10 22.62
N LYS A 305 8.31 16.84 21.85
CA LYS A 305 9.31 16.25 20.94
C LYS A 305 10.42 15.48 21.65
N GLU A 306 10.76 15.86 22.88
CA GLU A 306 11.79 15.17 23.67
C GLU A 306 11.24 13.84 24.18
N LEU A 307 9.99 13.81 24.66
CA LEU A 307 9.30 12.57 25.02
C LEU A 307 9.08 11.66 23.81
N ASP A 308 8.71 12.19 22.65
CA ASP A 308 8.60 11.41 21.41
C ASP A 308 9.94 10.72 21.08
N ALA A 309 11.05 11.46 21.16
CA ALA A 309 12.38 10.92 20.88
C ALA A 309 12.83 9.87 21.92
N LEU A 310 12.53 10.12 23.19
CA LEU A 310 12.83 9.20 24.29
C LEU A 310 12.02 7.90 24.12
N PHE A 311 10.72 8.00 23.82
CA PHE A 311 9.87 6.84 23.56
C PHE A 311 10.45 5.95 22.44
N VAL A 312 10.82 6.56 21.31
CA VAL A 312 11.40 5.82 20.16
C VAL A 312 12.68 5.09 20.58
N LYS A 313 13.56 5.75 21.34
CA LYS A 313 14.81 5.16 21.82
C LYS A 313 14.59 3.97 22.76
N GLU A 314 13.68 4.11 23.73
CA GLU A 314 13.36 3.04 24.67
C GLU A 314 12.61 1.88 24.00
N ALA A 315 11.71 2.17 23.05
CA ALA A 315 11.04 1.18 22.24
C ALA A 315 12.03 0.32 21.44
N GLU A 316 13.02 0.96 20.81
CA GLU A 316 14.04 0.28 20.02
C GLU A 316 14.89 -0.67 20.90
N ALA A 317 15.26 -0.24 22.11
CA ALA A 317 15.97 -1.06 23.07
C ALA A 317 15.19 -2.31 23.52
N ARG A 318 13.85 -2.29 23.40
CA ARG A 318 12.95 -3.40 23.72
C ARG A 318 12.54 -4.23 22.47
N GLY A 319 13.13 -3.94 21.31
CA GLY A 319 12.85 -4.67 20.07
C GLY A 319 11.62 -4.20 19.29
N PHE A 320 11.07 -3.02 19.61
CA PHE A 320 10.04 -2.34 18.80
C PHE A 320 10.76 -1.34 17.88
N VAL A 321 11.04 -1.73 16.64
CA VAL A 321 11.87 -0.95 15.74
C VAL A 321 11.06 -0.17 14.71
N ASN A 322 11.62 0.94 14.22
CA ASN A 322 11.05 1.78 13.16
C ASN A 322 9.74 2.50 13.53
N LEU A 323 9.56 2.84 14.80
CA LEU A 323 8.40 3.60 15.29
C LEU A 323 8.47 5.10 15.03
N LYS A 324 9.66 5.67 14.72
CA LYS A 324 9.80 7.11 14.47
C LYS A 324 8.85 7.56 13.35
N GLY A 325 8.04 8.58 13.64
CA GLY A 325 7.11 9.18 12.70
C GLY A 325 7.80 9.89 11.52
N HIS A 326 7.03 10.16 10.47
CA HIS A 326 7.54 10.93 9.34
C HIS A 326 7.77 12.38 9.75
N ARG A 327 8.84 13.02 9.21
CA ARG A 327 9.24 14.40 9.56
C ARG A 327 8.13 15.46 9.43
N THR A 328 7.12 15.22 8.57
CA THR A 328 6.00 16.16 8.35
C THR A 328 4.90 16.05 9.40
N VAL A 329 4.82 14.94 10.12
CA VAL A 329 3.84 14.70 11.21
C VAL A 329 4.54 14.80 12.57
N GLY A 330 5.79 14.31 12.66
CA GLY A 330 6.50 14.14 13.91
C GLY A 330 6.07 12.88 14.66
N GLY A 331 6.39 12.83 15.94
CA GLY A 331 5.97 11.75 16.84
C GLY A 331 6.39 10.36 16.39
N MET A 332 5.47 9.45 16.54
CA MET A 332 5.62 8.02 16.24
C MET A 332 4.60 7.57 15.18
N ARG A 333 4.90 6.44 14.54
CA ARG A 333 3.96 5.74 13.65
C ARG A 333 4.16 4.24 13.77
N ALA A 334 3.13 3.55 14.21
CA ALA A 334 3.07 2.09 14.16
C ALA A 334 2.42 1.66 12.85
N SER A 335 3.21 1.10 11.93
CA SER A 335 2.70 0.45 10.71
C SER A 335 2.49 -1.03 11.01
N ILE A 336 1.23 -1.43 11.12
CA ILE A 336 0.82 -2.74 11.67
C ILE A 336 0.31 -3.71 10.59
N TYR A 337 0.59 -3.46 9.37
CA TYR A 337 0.22 -4.26 8.19
C TYR A 337 -0.25 -5.70 8.47
N ASN A 338 -0.70 -6.43 7.47
CA ASN A 338 -1.23 -7.79 7.64
C ASN A 338 -0.30 -8.72 8.44
N ALA A 339 1.00 -8.67 8.15
CA ALA A 339 1.98 -9.60 8.71
C ALA A 339 2.46 -9.27 10.14
N MET A 340 2.14 -8.09 10.68
CA MET A 340 2.42 -7.78 12.08
C MET A 340 1.53 -8.66 12.98
N PRO A 341 2.11 -9.53 13.83
CA PRO A 341 1.29 -10.35 14.73
C PRO A 341 0.56 -9.50 15.76
N GLU A 342 -0.65 -9.89 16.14
CA GLU A 342 -1.44 -9.21 17.17
C GLU A 342 -0.68 -9.07 18.49
N GLU A 343 0.14 -10.08 18.85
CA GLU A 343 1.02 -10.04 20.01
C GLU A 343 1.97 -8.84 19.97
N GLY A 344 2.57 -8.53 18.82
CA GLY A 344 3.46 -7.37 18.67
C GLY A 344 2.77 -6.05 18.93
N VAL A 345 1.50 -5.93 18.46
CA VAL A 345 0.68 -4.73 18.70
C VAL A 345 0.29 -4.62 20.17
N ARG A 346 -0.07 -5.74 20.80
CA ARG A 346 -0.42 -5.80 22.23
C ARG A 346 0.78 -5.41 23.12
N LYS A 347 1.95 -5.98 22.85
CA LYS A 347 3.18 -5.64 23.57
C LYS A 347 3.59 -4.18 23.39
N LEU A 348 3.39 -3.62 22.19
CA LEU A 348 3.60 -2.18 21.99
C LEU A 348 2.66 -1.34 22.86
N ARG A 349 1.38 -1.69 22.93
CA ARG A 349 0.43 -0.99 23.81
C ARG A 349 0.85 -1.11 25.29
N GLU A 350 1.25 -2.30 25.75
CA GLU A 350 1.72 -2.51 27.13
C GLU A 350 2.96 -1.66 27.43
N PHE A 351 3.88 -1.56 26.48
CA PHE A 351 5.04 -0.67 26.60
C PHE A 351 4.63 0.82 26.64
N MET A 352 3.65 1.24 25.83
CA MET A 352 3.13 2.61 25.89
C MET A 352 2.54 2.94 27.27
N GLU A 353 1.76 2.02 27.87
CA GLU A 353 1.22 2.15 29.22
C GLU A 353 2.32 2.26 30.29
N GLU A 354 3.35 1.44 30.17
CA GLU A 354 4.50 1.48 31.08
C GLU A 354 5.26 2.80 30.96
N PHE A 355 5.50 3.26 29.73
CA PHE A 355 6.16 4.53 29.46
C PHE A 355 5.36 5.73 30.01
N GLU A 356 4.04 5.74 29.81
CA GLU A 356 3.15 6.77 30.36
C GLU A 356 3.21 6.82 31.89
N ARG A 357 3.20 5.66 32.57
CA ARG A 357 3.33 5.61 34.04
C ARG A 357 4.69 6.11 34.54
N SER A 358 5.77 5.86 33.76
CA SER A 358 7.13 6.23 34.17
C SER A 358 7.50 7.67 33.88
N HIS A 359 6.88 8.28 32.86
CA HIS A 359 7.24 9.60 32.35
C HIS A 359 6.05 10.59 32.37
N GLY A 360 4.86 10.13 32.76
CA GLY A 360 3.70 11.01 32.98
C GLY A 360 3.99 11.98 34.12
N ARG A 361 3.69 13.26 33.91
CA ARG A 361 3.71 14.24 35.01
C ARG A 361 2.63 13.82 36.02
N GLU A 362 2.99 13.67 37.27
CA GLU A 362 1.98 13.61 38.33
C GLU A 362 1.08 14.86 38.20
N ALA A 363 -0.24 14.62 38.04
CA ALA A 363 -1.23 15.65 37.86
C ALA A 363 -1.44 16.45 39.18
#